data_68fcd7a1cf2aa3f569e6310dd0b1a026
#
_entry.id   68fcd7a1cf2aa3f569e6310dd0b1a026
#
_cell.length_a   1.000
_cell.length_b   1.000
_cell.length_c   1.000
_cell.angle_alpha   90.00
_cell.angle_beta   90.00
_cell.angle_gamma   90.00
#
_symmetry.space_group_name_H-M   'P 1'
#
loop_
_entity.id
_entity.type
_entity.pdbx_description
1 polymer ?
#
loop_
_entity_poly.entity_id
_entity_poly.type
_entity_poly.pdbx_seq_one_letter_code
_entity_poly.pdbx_strand_id
1 'polypeptide(L)'
;MCIRDRVNPSELFVSKKENSESGSAIAVTLDGDRSIMIEVQALVSSAVYGTPQRISNGFNSKRLNMLLAILEKKAGFKIGVKDVFINITGGIKIEDTAIDLAVVAAILSSNINIAINKDTCFCAEVDLSGELRSVSNIDKRISEAERLGYKKIIISNNSKIGYITDSIQTHRLKNLSQVAKEVFREKD
;
A
#
# COMPACT_ATOMS: atom_id res chain seq x y z
N MET A 1 -20.38 8.04 34.13
CA MET A 1 -20.40 8.32 32.67
C MET A 1 -19.29 7.45 32.06
N CYS A 2 -19.63 6.29 31.52
CA CYS A 2 -18.64 5.34 31.00
C CYS A 2 -18.17 5.85 29.63
N ILE A 3 -16.96 6.34 29.55
CA ILE A 3 -16.24 6.49 28.28
C ILE A 3 -15.91 5.05 27.87
N ARG A 4 -16.73 4.47 26.97
CA ARG A 4 -16.33 3.27 26.24
C ARG A 4 -15.09 3.66 25.44
N ASP A 5 -13.94 3.14 25.82
CA ASP A 5 -12.74 3.11 24.98
C ASP A 5 -13.14 2.45 23.66
N ARG A 6 -13.37 3.28 22.63
CA ARG A 6 -13.60 2.78 21.30
C ARG A 6 -12.25 2.28 20.81
N VAL A 7 -12.08 0.96 20.83
CA VAL A 7 -10.95 0.29 20.19
C VAL A 7 -10.81 0.88 18.79
N ASN A 8 -9.65 1.43 18.50
CA ASN A 8 -9.38 2.01 17.19
C ASN A 8 -9.39 0.89 16.13
N PRO A 9 -10.29 0.90 15.14
CA PRO A 9 -10.33 -0.16 14.13
C PRO A 9 -8.98 -0.39 13.45
N SER A 10 -8.21 0.67 13.21
CA SER A 10 -6.87 0.57 12.59
C SER A 10 -5.90 -0.28 13.40
N GLU A 11 -6.01 -0.34 14.73
CA GLU A 11 -5.14 -1.19 15.57
C GLU A 11 -5.43 -2.68 15.40
N LEU A 12 -6.63 -3.04 14.92
CA LEU A 12 -7.01 -4.41 14.64
C LEU A 12 -6.48 -4.91 13.29
N PHE A 13 -6.24 -4.00 12.34
CA PHE A 13 -5.89 -4.34 10.96
C PHE A 13 -4.40 -4.13 10.63
N VAL A 14 -3.62 -3.66 11.59
CA VAL A 14 -2.18 -3.46 11.43
C VAL A 14 -1.42 -4.27 12.46
N SER A 15 -0.60 -5.20 12.00
CA SER A 15 0.27 -5.99 12.88
C SER A 15 1.41 -5.13 13.39
N LYS A 16 1.53 -4.99 14.73
CA LYS A 16 2.70 -4.38 15.37
C LYS A 16 3.85 -5.40 15.39
N LYS A 17 4.41 -5.71 14.23
CA LYS A 17 5.57 -6.59 14.14
C LYS A 17 6.84 -5.82 14.52
N GLU A 18 7.68 -6.40 15.40
CA GLU A 18 8.99 -5.83 15.74
C GLU A 18 9.94 -5.86 14.54
N ASN A 19 9.84 -6.87 13.69
CA ASN A 19 10.63 -7.02 12.47
C ASN A 19 9.75 -6.82 11.23
N SER A 20 10.21 -5.99 10.30
CA SER A 20 9.59 -5.86 8.99
C SER A 20 9.92 -7.10 8.16
N GLU A 21 8.90 -7.80 7.68
CA GLU A 21 9.03 -8.89 6.72
C GLU A 21 8.76 -8.37 5.30
N SER A 22 9.39 -9.01 4.29
CA SER A 22 9.09 -8.68 2.89
C SER A 22 7.67 -9.06 2.54
N GLY A 23 7.05 -8.30 1.63
CA GLY A 23 5.69 -8.57 1.15
C GLY A 23 4.59 -7.92 1.98
N SER A 24 4.90 -7.07 2.96
CA SER A 24 3.91 -6.32 3.72
C SER A 24 4.02 -4.83 3.46
N ALA A 25 2.88 -4.16 3.27
CA ALA A 25 2.78 -2.71 3.13
C ALA A 25 1.52 -2.19 3.84
N ILE A 26 1.60 -0.99 4.39
CA ILE A 26 0.49 -0.35 5.09
C ILE A 26 -0.19 0.66 4.19
N ALA A 27 -1.51 0.52 4.03
CA ALA A 27 -2.35 1.44 3.28
C ALA A 27 -3.22 2.29 4.21
N VAL A 28 -3.53 3.50 3.76
CA VAL A 28 -4.59 4.32 4.36
C VAL A 28 -5.81 4.31 3.46
N THR A 29 -6.93 3.78 3.95
CA THR A 29 -8.18 3.68 3.21
C THR A 29 -9.32 4.40 3.93
N LEU A 30 -10.48 4.49 3.29
CA LEU A 30 -11.71 5.00 3.87
C LEU A 30 -12.70 3.86 4.11
N ASP A 31 -13.34 3.89 5.27
CA ASP A 31 -14.54 3.15 5.58
C ASP A 31 -15.65 4.18 5.89
N GLY A 32 -16.52 4.42 4.90
CA GLY A 32 -17.41 5.59 4.90
C GLY A 32 -16.60 6.90 4.96
N ASP A 33 -16.86 7.73 5.97
CA ASP A 33 -16.14 8.99 6.19
C ASP A 33 -14.90 8.85 7.08
N ARG A 34 -14.60 7.65 7.56
CA ARG A 34 -13.51 7.40 8.50
C ARG A 34 -12.30 6.88 7.78
N SER A 35 -11.14 7.47 8.04
CA SER A 35 -9.86 6.92 7.61
C SER A 35 -9.46 5.76 8.53
N ILE A 36 -9.04 4.65 7.94
CA ILE A 36 -8.49 3.50 8.66
C ILE A 36 -7.19 3.05 8.01
N MET A 37 -6.32 2.45 8.81
CA MET A 37 -5.09 1.83 8.34
C MET A 37 -5.29 0.33 8.19
N ILE A 38 -4.78 -0.24 7.10
CA ILE A 38 -4.85 -1.67 6.81
C ILE A 38 -3.50 -2.19 6.35
N GLU A 39 -3.20 -3.42 6.68
CA GLU A 39 -2.03 -4.13 6.17
C GLU A 39 -2.40 -4.91 4.91
N VAL A 40 -1.65 -4.68 3.85
CA VAL A 40 -1.68 -5.42 2.60
C VAL A 40 -0.51 -6.39 2.59
N GLN A 41 -0.79 -7.67 2.44
CA GLN A 41 0.21 -8.73 2.36
C GLN A 41 0.27 -9.29 0.95
N ALA A 42 1.46 -9.46 0.41
CA ALA A 42 1.71 -10.06 -0.89
C ALA A 42 2.73 -11.19 -0.79
N LEU A 43 2.47 -12.26 -1.52
CA LEU A 43 3.44 -13.32 -1.76
C LEU A 43 3.63 -13.48 -3.26
N VAL A 44 4.88 -13.32 -3.72
CA VAL A 44 5.29 -13.52 -5.11
C VAL A 44 6.26 -14.69 -5.17
N SER A 45 5.93 -15.72 -5.95
CA SER A 45 6.75 -16.90 -6.11
C SER A 45 6.88 -17.30 -7.58
N SER A 46 7.80 -18.20 -7.90
CA SER A 46 7.89 -18.77 -9.23
C SER A 46 6.69 -19.66 -9.49
N ALA A 47 6.09 -19.56 -10.69
CA ALA A 47 4.97 -20.43 -11.09
C ALA A 47 5.48 -21.85 -11.28
N VAL A 48 5.11 -22.75 -10.37
CA VAL A 48 5.54 -24.16 -10.39
C VAL A 48 4.74 -24.98 -11.41
N TYR A 49 3.49 -24.61 -11.65
CA TYR A 49 2.55 -25.38 -12.47
C TYR A 49 2.39 -24.87 -13.91
N GLY A 50 3.33 -24.08 -14.40
CA GLY A 50 3.37 -23.60 -15.79
C GLY A 50 2.43 -22.41 -16.09
N THR A 51 1.28 -22.29 -15.44
CA THR A 51 0.35 -21.17 -15.58
C THR A 51 0.38 -20.33 -14.30
N PRO A 52 0.76 -19.04 -14.37
CA PRO A 52 0.81 -18.16 -13.21
C PRO A 52 -0.54 -18.01 -12.52
N GLN A 53 -0.58 -18.24 -11.22
CA GLN A 53 -1.77 -18.04 -10.39
C GLN A 53 -1.83 -16.62 -9.84
N ARG A 54 -3.02 -16.06 -9.82
CA ARG A 54 -3.27 -14.71 -9.29
C ARG A 54 -4.50 -14.74 -8.40
N ILE A 55 -4.25 -14.77 -7.10
CA ILE A 55 -5.31 -14.90 -6.09
C ILE A 55 -5.29 -13.66 -5.20
N SER A 56 -6.46 -13.09 -4.95
CA SER A 56 -6.61 -11.97 -4.04
C SER A 56 -7.76 -12.21 -3.07
N ASN A 57 -7.51 -11.94 -1.80
CA ASN A 57 -8.48 -11.95 -0.73
C ASN A 57 -8.63 -10.51 -0.19
N GLY A 58 -9.87 -9.98 -0.21
CA GLY A 58 -10.16 -8.62 0.22
C GLY A 58 -9.84 -7.51 -0.81
N PHE A 59 -9.17 -7.84 -1.93
CA PHE A 59 -8.87 -6.92 -3.02
C PHE A 59 -9.44 -7.42 -4.34
N ASN A 60 -9.86 -6.50 -5.22
CA ASN A 60 -10.49 -6.86 -6.50
C ASN A 60 -9.50 -7.53 -7.45
N SER A 61 -9.78 -8.77 -7.89
CA SER A 61 -8.89 -9.57 -8.74
C SER A 61 -8.68 -8.95 -10.13
N LYS A 62 -9.68 -8.26 -10.70
CA LYS A 62 -9.53 -7.56 -11.99
C LYS A 62 -8.57 -6.37 -11.82
N ARG A 63 -8.67 -5.66 -10.70
CA ARG A 63 -7.77 -4.55 -10.37
C ARG A 63 -6.35 -5.07 -10.15
N LEU A 64 -6.17 -6.18 -9.45
CA LEU A 64 -4.86 -6.84 -9.28
C LEU A 64 -4.21 -7.15 -10.63
N ASN A 65 -4.94 -7.79 -11.56
CA ASN A 65 -4.42 -8.11 -12.88
C ASN A 65 -3.99 -6.87 -13.65
N MET A 66 -4.73 -5.78 -13.51
CA MET A 66 -4.39 -4.49 -14.13
C MET A 66 -3.09 -3.90 -13.53
N LEU A 67 -2.94 -3.90 -12.20
CA LEU A 67 -1.74 -3.42 -11.52
C LEU A 67 -0.50 -4.26 -11.91
N LEU A 68 -0.63 -5.59 -12.04
CA LEU A 68 0.45 -6.46 -12.49
C LEU A 68 0.89 -6.13 -13.92
N ALA A 69 -0.06 -5.89 -14.84
CA ALA A 69 0.24 -5.48 -16.21
C ALA A 69 0.95 -4.11 -16.26
N ILE A 70 0.55 -3.17 -15.41
CA ILE A 70 1.19 -1.86 -15.28
C ILE A 70 2.62 -2.01 -14.77
N LEU A 71 2.84 -2.80 -13.71
CA LEU A 71 4.17 -3.07 -13.15
C LEU A 71 5.11 -3.66 -14.19
N GLU A 72 4.63 -4.62 -14.98
CA GLU A 72 5.44 -5.24 -16.02
C GLU A 72 5.75 -4.26 -17.17
N LYS A 73 4.72 -3.60 -17.69
CA LYS A 73 4.87 -2.75 -18.89
C LYS A 73 5.50 -1.40 -18.63
N LYS A 74 5.23 -0.78 -17.45
CA LYS A 74 5.63 0.59 -17.15
C LYS A 74 6.80 0.69 -16.17
N ALA A 75 6.94 -0.26 -15.26
CA ALA A 75 8.01 -0.28 -14.29
C ALA A 75 9.10 -1.34 -14.57
N GLY A 76 8.89 -2.20 -15.58
CA GLY A 76 9.90 -3.16 -16.06
C GLY A 76 10.09 -4.39 -15.17
N PHE A 77 9.18 -4.66 -14.23
CA PHE A 77 9.26 -5.81 -13.34
C PHE A 77 8.69 -7.07 -14.03
N LYS A 78 9.49 -8.15 -14.10
CA LYS A 78 9.07 -9.43 -14.67
C LYS A 78 8.19 -10.21 -13.69
N ILE A 79 6.91 -9.84 -13.60
CA ILE A 79 5.93 -10.47 -12.70
C ILE A 79 4.95 -11.37 -13.45
N GLY A 80 4.81 -11.21 -14.76
CA GLY A 80 3.85 -11.94 -15.59
C GLY A 80 3.97 -13.46 -15.55
N VAL A 81 5.16 -14.00 -15.25
CA VAL A 81 5.44 -15.43 -15.15
C VAL A 81 5.49 -15.94 -13.72
N LYS A 82 5.08 -15.14 -12.74
CA LYS A 82 5.11 -15.49 -11.31
C LYS A 82 3.69 -15.64 -10.75
N ASP A 83 3.60 -16.50 -9.74
CA ASP A 83 2.40 -16.58 -8.90
C ASP A 83 2.35 -15.36 -7.99
N VAL A 84 1.17 -14.77 -7.86
CA VAL A 84 0.94 -13.59 -7.00
C VAL A 84 -0.29 -13.82 -6.14
N PHE A 85 -0.09 -13.75 -4.84
CA PHE A 85 -1.13 -13.88 -3.83
C PHE A 85 -1.22 -12.58 -3.05
N ILE A 86 -2.43 -12.03 -2.89
CA ILE A 86 -2.71 -10.82 -2.10
C ILE A 86 -3.70 -11.16 -1.00
N ASN A 87 -3.43 -10.68 0.20
CA ASN A 87 -4.34 -10.78 1.32
C ASN A 87 -4.46 -9.42 2.02
N ILE A 88 -5.68 -8.96 2.21
CA ILE A 88 -5.98 -7.81 3.07
C ILE A 88 -6.23 -8.34 4.48
N THR A 89 -5.45 -7.85 5.45
CA THR A 89 -5.56 -8.28 6.85
C THR A 89 -6.95 -7.97 7.41
N GLY A 90 -7.47 -8.88 8.23
CA GLY A 90 -8.81 -8.75 8.82
C GLY A 90 -9.96 -9.27 7.95
N GLY A 91 -9.67 -9.77 6.74
CA GLY A 91 -10.68 -10.38 5.86
C GLY A 91 -11.73 -9.39 5.31
N ILE A 92 -11.47 -8.10 5.41
CA ILE A 92 -12.35 -7.04 4.90
C ILE A 92 -12.14 -6.86 3.40
N LYS A 93 -13.22 -6.51 2.70
CA LYS A 93 -13.16 -6.16 1.28
C LYS A 93 -12.99 -4.65 1.12
N ILE A 94 -11.94 -4.24 0.40
CA ILE A 94 -11.64 -2.83 0.14
C ILE A 94 -11.93 -2.51 -1.33
N GLU A 95 -12.70 -1.45 -1.56
CA GLU A 95 -13.04 -0.94 -2.89
C GLU A 95 -12.35 0.40 -3.20
N ASP A 96 -11.74 1.03 -2.18
CA ASP A 96 -11.04 2.30 -2.31
C ASP A 96 -9.72 2.13 -3.09
N THR A 97 -9.60 2.83 -4.22
CA THR A 97 -8.41 2.78 -5.09
C THR A 97 -7.16 3.38 -4.45
N ALA A 98 -7.30 4.09 -3.35
CA ALA A 98 -6.17 4.65 -2.59
C ALA A 98 -5.17 3.58 -2.10
N ILE A 99 -5.59 2.31 -2.01
CA ILE A 99 -4.72 1.21 -1.59
C ILE A 99 -3.85 0.62 -2.71
N ASP A 100 -4.08 1.01 -3.98
CA ASP A 100 -3.33 0.47 -5.12
C ASP A 100 -1.82 0.56 -4.92
N LEU A 101 -1.36 1.71 -4.43
CA LEU A 101 0.07 1.93 -4.21
C LEU A 101 0.65 0.99 -3.14
N ALA A 102 -0.10 0.70 -2.08
CA ALA A 102 0.31 -0.27 -1.07
C ALA A 102 0.34 -1.71 -1.63
N VAL A 103 -0.65 -2.08 -2.46
CA VAL A 103 -0.67 -3.37 -3.15
C VAL A 103 0.57 -3.53 -4.03
N VAL A 104 0.89 -2.51 -4.83
CA VAL A 104 2.10 -2.49 -5.66
C VAL A 104 3.36 -2.58 -4.81
N ALA A 105 3.47 -1.80 -3.74
CA ALA A 105 4.61 -1.81 -2.84
C ALA A 105 4.82 -3.18 -2.17
N ALA A 106 3.75 -3.83 -1.71
CA ALA A 106 3.80 -5.17 -1.13
C ALA A 106 4.25 -6.22 -2.16
N ILE A 107 3.74 -6.17 -3.40
CA ILE A 107 4.15 -7.05 -4.50
C ILE A 107 5.64 -6.87 -4.80
N LEU A 108 6.12 -5.63 -4.93
CA LEU A 108 7.53 -5.35 -5.19
C LEU A 108 8.42 -5.82 -4.05
N SER A 109 8.03 -5.54 -2.81
CA SER A 109 8.73 -5.99 -1.61
C SER A 109 8.90 -7.51 -1.58
N SER A 110 7.81 -8.27 -1.84
CA SER A 110 7.87 -9.73 -1.92
C SER A 110 8.71 -10.21 -3.09
N ASN A 111 8.59 -9.56 -4.27
CA ASN A 111 9.30 -9.96 -5.49
C ASN A 111 10.83 -9.83 -5.37
N ILE A 112 11.32 -8.80 -4.69
CA ILE A 112 12.76 -8.55 -4.48
C ILE A 112 13.26 -9.03 -3.12
N ASN A 113 12.35 -9.53 -2.27
CA ASN A 113 12.60 -9.99 -0.90
C ASN A 113 13.26 -8.93 0.01
N ILE A 114 12.82 -7.67 -0.12
CA ILE A 114 13.26 -6.55 0.71
C ILE A 114 12.06 -6.00 1.47
N ALA A 115 12.18 -5.91 2.79
CA ALA A 115 11.12 -5.37 3.65
C ALA A 115 10.98 -3.85 3.49
N ILE A 116 9.74 -3.37 3.55
CA ILE A 116 9.44 -1.95 3.61
C ILE A 116 9.63 -1.46 5.05
N ASN A 117 10.14 -0.24 5.21
CA ASN A 117 10.29 0.36 6.53
C ASN A 117 8.91 0.43 7.23
N LYS A 118 8.83 -0.10 8.45
CA LYS A 118 7.60 -0.21 9.26
C LYS A 118 6.90 1.13 9.53
N ASP A 119 7.64 2.23 9.49
CA ASP A 119 7.11 3.58 9.74
C ASP A 119 6.58 4.26 8.46
N THR A 120 6.52 3.50 7.35
CA THR A 120 6.07 3.99 6.04
C THR A 120 4.69 3.45 5.70
N CYS A 121 3.79 4.33 5.26
CA CYS A 121 2.49 3.97 4.71
C CYS A 121 2.26 4.61 3.34
N PHE A 122 1.23 4.13 2.64
CA PHE A 122 0.96 4.45 1.25
C PHE A 122 -0.47 4.91 1.04
N CYS A 123 -0.68 5.91 0.18
CA CYS A 123 -2.00 6.39 -0.15
C CYS A 123 -2.03 7.05 -1.53
N ALA A 124 -2.24 6.29 -2.59
CA ALA A 124 -2.44 6.80 -3.94
C ALA A 124 -3.10 5.75 -4.84
N GLU A 125 -3.87 6.19 -5.81
CA GLU A 125 -4.33 5.37 -6.92
C GLU A 125 -3.23 5.26 -7.98
N VAL A 126 -3.17 4.13 -8.68
CA VAL A 126 -2.23 3.90 -9.80
C VAL A 126 -3.03 3.84 -11.10
N ASP A 127 -2.72 4.72 -12.05
CA ASP A 127 -3.36 4.72 -13.36
C ASP A 127 -2.65 3.80 -14.38
N LEU A 128 -3.27 3.61 -15.56
CA LEU A 128 -2.75 2.73 -16.60
C LEU A 128 -1.42 3.19 -17.20
N SER A 129 -1.04 4.44 -17.00
CA SER A 129 0.28 4.95 -17.43
C SER A 129 1.39 4.63 -16.42
N GLY A 130 1.02 4.14 -15.23
CA GLY A 130 1.93 3.93 -14.09
C GLY A 130 2.19 5.20 -13.29
N GLU A 131 1.41 6.26 -13.51
CA GLU A 131 1.44 7.48 -12.71
C GLU A 131 0.57 7.34 -11.46
N LEU A 132 0.96 8.07 -10.40
CA LEU A 132 0.20 8.14 -9.16
C LEU A 132 -0.84 9.25 -9.26
N ARG A 133 -2.09 8.89 -8.93
CA ARG A 133 -3.21 9.83 -8.86
C ARG A 133 -3.54 10.19 -7.42
N SER A 134 -3.97 11.45 -7.25
CA SER A 134 -4.49 11.92 -5.98
C SER A 134 -5.80 11.22 -5.64
N VAL A 135 -6.04 11.02 -4.35
CA VAL A 135 -7.24 10.41 -3.81
C VAL A 135 -8.03 11.41 -2.97
N SER A 136 -9.30 11.12 -2.74
CA SER A 136 -10.18 11.96 -1.92
C SER A 136 -9.74 11.97 -0.44
N ASN A 137 -10.08 13.05 0.26
CA ASN A 137 -9.88 13.20 1.70
C ASN A 137 -8.43 12.96 2.17
N ILE A 138 -7.44 13.40 1.39
CA ILE A 138 -6.02 13.15 1.67
C ILE A 138 -5.59 13.67 3.05
N ASP A 139 -6.11 14.82 3.47
CA ASP A 139 -5.79 15.41 4.77
C ASP A 139 -6.25 14.52 5.94
N LYS A 140 -7.45 13.93 5.86
CA LYS A 140 -7.94 12.97 6.86
C LYS A 140 -7.09 11.72 6.91
N ARG A 141 -6.60 11.27 5.76
CA ARG A 141 -5.73 10.09 5.65
C ARG A 141 -4.35 10.34 6.27
N ILE A 142 -3.77 11.51 6.01
CA ILE A 142 -2.49 11.92 6.61
C ILE A 142 -2.63 12.04 8.13
N SER A 143 -3.70 12.69 8.60
CA SER A 143 -3.98 12.83 10.03
C SER A 143 -4.13 11.48 10.74
N GLU A 144 -4.78 10.49 10.10
CA GLU A 144 -4.90 9.14 10.68
C GLU A 144 -3.55 8.42 10.74
N ALA A 145 -2.74 8.52 9.70
CA ALA A 145 -1.40 7.93 9.66
C ALA A 145 -0.50 8.55 10.76
N GLU A 146 -0.54 9.87 10.91
CA GLU A 146 0.17 10.58 11.97
C GLU A 146 -0.29 10.15 13.36
N ARG A 147 -1.61 10.07 13.60
CA ARG A 147 -2.20 9.66 14.87
C ARG A 147 -1.75 8.27 15.31
N LEU A 148 -1.50 7.37 14.36
CA LEU A 148 -1.01 6.01 14.62
C LEU A 148 0.52 5.92 14.69
N GLY A 149 1.22 7.05 14.57
CA GLY A 149 2.66 7.15 14.79
C GLY A 149 3.53 6.83 13.57
N TYR A 150 2.94 6.74 12.36
CA TYR A 150 3.72 6.61 11.13
C TYR A 150 4.57 7.86 10.90
N LYS A 151 5.79 7.68 10.38
CA LYS A 151 6.75 8.76 10.16
C LYS A 151 6.80 9.22 8.71
N LYS A 152 6.34 8.36 7.79
CA LYS A 152 6.41 8.61 6.35
C LYS A 152 5.12 8.14 5.68
N ILE A 153 4.56 9.01 4.84
CA ILE A 153 3.45 8.65 3.94
C ILE A 153 3.83 8.96 2.50
N ILE A 154 3.66 7.98 1.61
CA ILE A 154 3.92 8.13 0.18
C ILE A 154 2.59 8.36 -0.54
N ILE A 155 2.50 9.48 -1.26
CA ILE A 155 1.30 9.96 -1.95
C ILE A 155 1.62 10.43 -3.36
N SER A 156 0.57 10.71 -4.16
CA SER A 156 0.74 11.35 -5.46
C SER A 156 1.27 12.78 -5.34
N ASN A 157 2.16 13.18 -6.26
CA ASN A 157 2.65 14.55 -6.37
C ASN A 157 1.53 15.57 -6.69
N ASN A 158 0.41 15.11 -7.27
CA ASN A 158 -0.76 15.92 -7.60
C ASN A 158 -1.73 16.11 -6.42
N SER A 159 -1.44 15.51 -5.25
CA SER A 159 -2.29 15.65 -4.06
C SER A 159 -2.26 17.09 -3.53
N LYS A 160 -3.45 17.68 -3.35
CA LYS A 160 -3.61 18.99 -2.72
C LYS A 160 -3.76 18.76 -1.22
N ILE A 161 -2.74 19.10 -0.44
CA ILE A 161 -2.72 18.95 1.01
C ILE A 161 -3.00 20.31 1.64
N GLY A 162 -4.02 20.37 2.48
CA GLY A 162 -4.31 21.49 3.38
C GLY A 162 -3.88 21.24 4.83
N TYR A 163 -3.60 19.97 5.18
CA TYR A 163 -3.18 19.55 6.51
C TYR A 163 -1.69 19.86 6.74
N ILE A 164 -1.41 20.67 7.76
CA ILE A 164 -0.04 21.05 8.13
C ILE A 164 0.38 20.23 9.35
N THR A 165 1.50 19.52 9.23
CA THR A 165 2.09 18.72 10.30
C THR A 165 3.59 18.59 10.11
N ASP A 166 4.34 18.54 11.22
CA ASP A 166 5.78 18.26 11.24
C ASP A 166 6.10 16.83 11.73
N SER A 167 5.06 16.08 12.14
CA SER A 167 5.24 14.75 12.77
C SER A 167 5.31 13.61 11.77
N ILE A 168 4.75 13.78 10.55
CA ILE A 168 4.79 12.82 9.47
C ILE A 168 5.31 13.47 8.19
N GLN A 169 6.30 12.85 7.54
CA GLN A 169 6.85 13.32 6.28
C GLN A 169 5.99 12.84 5.11
N THR A 170 5.56 13.77 4.27
CA THR A 170 4.82 13.46 3.04
C THR A 170 5.77 13.38 1.85
N HIS A 171 5.97 12.18 1.31
CA HIS A 171 6.76 11.96 0.11
C HIS A 171 5.86 11.94 -1.12
N ARG A 172 5.97 12.96 -1.95
CA ARG A 172 5.16 13.15 -3.16
C ARG A 172 5.88 12.58 -4.36
N LEU A 173 5.34 11.51 -4.92
CA LEU A 173 5.94 10.83 -6.06
C LEU A 173 5.01 10.86 -7.27
N LYS A 174 5.60 10.82 -8.47
CA LYS A 174 4.87 10.92 -9.72
C LYS A 174 4.46 9.55 -10.28
N ASN A 175 5.35 8.56 -10.20
CA ASN A 175 5.17 7.27 -10.87
C ASN A 175 5.80 6.10 -10.10
N LEU A 176 5.49 4.88 -10.54
CA LEU A 176 5.96 3.65 -9.91
C LEU A 176 7.48 3.48 -9.89
N SER A 177 8.18 3.99 -10.90
CA SER A 177 9.66 3.93 -10.93
C SER A 177 10.28 4.75 -9.81
N GLN A 178 9.68 5.91 -9.48
CA GLN A 178 10.11 6.72 -8.33
C GLN A 178 9.79 6.01 -7.02
N VAL A 179 8.62 5.35 -6.92
CA VAL A 179 8.24 4.57 -5.73
C VAL A 179 9.24 3.45 -5.47
N ALA A 180 9.59 2.67 -6.48
CA ALA A 180 10.57 1.59 -6.35
C ALA A 180 11.93 2.11 -5.85
N LYS A 181 12.42 3.23 -6.40
CA LYS A 181 13.66 3.86 -5.96
C LYS A 181 13.59 4.39 -4.53
N GLU A 182 12.47 5.01 -4.15
CA GLU A 182 12.30 5.62 -2.83
C GLU A 182 12.17 4.59 -1.72
N VAL A 183 11.43 3.50 -1.99
CA VAL A 183 11.08 2.48 -0.99
C VAL A 183 12.21 1.45 -0.82
N PHE A 184 12.88 1.09 -1.92
CA PHE A 184 13.85 0.00 -1.97
C PHE A 184 15.29 0.47 -2.28
N ARG A 185 15.57 1.77 -2.12
CA ARG A 185 16.95 2.23 -2.14
C ARG A 185 17.74 1.51 -1.05
N GLU A 186 18.75 0.74 -1.43
CA GLU A 186 19.79 0.35 -0.50
C GLU A 186 20.35 1.62 0.13
N LYS A 187 20.40 1.65 1.46
CA LYS A 187 21.20 2.65 2.16
C LYS A 187 22.65 2.26 1.88
N ASP A 188 23.28 2.97 0.93
CA ASP A 188 24.74 3.06 0.86
C ASP A 188 25.27 3.61 2.19
#